data_8398492500f7835205e4b40e1bb79229
#
_entry.id   8398492500f7835205e4b40e1bb79229
#
_cell.length_a   1.000
_cell.length_b   1.000
_cell.length_c   1.000
_cell.angle_alpha   90.00
_cell.angle_beta   90.00
_cell.angle_gamma   90.00
#
_symmetry.space_group_name_H-M   'P 1'
#
loop_
_entity.id
_entity.type
_entity.pdbx_description
1 polymer ?
#
loop_
_entity_poly.entity_id
_entity_poly.type
_entity_poly.pdbx_seq_one_letter_code
_entity_poly.pdbx_strand_id
1 'polypeptide(L)'
;MRHIIAILLQNEAGALTRVAGLFSTRGYNIESLSVAPTDDPTVSRLTLVTKGSDLVIQQIVNQLNKLVDVVHVLDMTRGQHLERELVLLKLRVASGQTDTVRGQVVRSGGRVLDPAVEGFIVELTASEAEVNAFMGALADRAELLEVVRSGALGISRSARPLRARAVPATA
;
A
#
# COMPACT_ATOMS: atom_id res chain seq x y z
N MET A 1 7.72 15.78 1.25
CA MET A 1 6.30 15.45 0.94
C MET A 1 6.20 13.96 0.68
N ARG A 2 5.11 13.30 1.09
CA ARG A 2 4.81 11.88 0.76
C ARG A 2 4.24 11.80 -0.65
N HIS A 3 4.68 10.81 -1.41
CA HIS A 3 4.24 10.57 -2.78
C HIS A 3 3.80 9.12 -2.95
N ILE A 4 2.76 8.92 -3.77
CA ILE A 4 2.25 7.60 -4.12
C ILE A 4 2.32 7.42 -5.64
N ILE A 5 3.02 6.37 -6.07
CA ILE A 5 3.30 6.09 -7.48
C ILE A 5 2.78 4.70 -7.80
N ALA A 6 1.96 4.59 -8.85
CA ALA A 6 1.56 3.31 -9.41
C ALA A 6 2.41 3.00 -10.65
N ILE A 7 2.89 1.77 -10.75
CA ILE A 7 3.74 1.30 -11.83
C ILE A 7 3.12 0.01 -12.37
N LEU A 8 2.95 -0.07 -13.68
CA LEU A 8 2.74 -1.34 -14.37
C LEU A 8 4.09 -1.82 -14.87
N LEU A 9 4.43 -3.07 -14.56
CA LEU A 9 5.66 -3.70 -14.97
C LEU A 9 5.39 -5.11 -15.48
N GLN A 10 6.27 -5.62 -16.34
CA GLN A 10 6.22 -6.99 -16.81
C GLN A 10 6.34 -7.95 -15.62
N ASN A 11 5.51 -8.97 -15.58
CA ASN A 11 5.50 -9.97 -14.52
C ASN A 11 6.59 -11.03 -14.77
N GLU A 12 7.85 -10.58 -14.78
CA GLU A 12 9.02 -11.39 -15.07
C GLU A 12 10.05 -11.34 -13.94
N ALA A 13 10.87 -12.37 -13.86
CA ALA A 13 11.96 -12.43 -12.88
C ALA A 13 12.93 -11.26 -13.04
N GLY A 14 13.23 -10.55 -11.95
CA GLY A 14 14.13 -9.41 -11.93
C GLY A 14 13.48 -8.05 -12.20
N ALA A 15 12.24 -7.97 -12.72
CA ALA A 15 11.57 -6.71 -12.97
C ALA A 15 11.45 -5.84 -11.69
N LEU A 16 10.97 -6.43 -10.59
CA LEU A 16 10.91 -5.76 -9.28
C LEU A 16 12.31 -5.37 -8.77
N THR A 17 13.30 -6.23 -8.96
CA THR A 17 14.68 -5.96 -8.52
C THR A 17 15.26 -4.74 -9.23
N ARG A 18 14.97 -4.55 -10.53
CA ARG A 18 15.41 -3.37 -11.28
C ARG A 18 14.76 -2.08 -10.77
N VAL A 19 13.46 -2.13 -10.45
CA VAL A 19 12.76 -0.99 -9.82
C VAL A 19 13.38 -0.68 -8.44
N ALA A 20 13.51 -1.66 -7.57
CA ALA A 20 14.10 -1.48 -6.23
C ALA A 20 15.56 -1.00 -6.31
N GLY A 21 16.35 -1.54 -7.23
CA GLY A 21 17.72 -1.14 -7.49
C GLY A 21 17.86 0.32 -7.92
N LEU A 22 16.93 0.84 -8.71
CA LEU A 22 16.90 2.26 -9.08
C LEU A 22 16.75 3.17 -7.84
N PHE A 23 15.89 2.80 -6.90
CA PHE A 23 15.73 3.55 -5.65
C PHE A 23 16.98 3.46 -4.79
N SER A 24 17.51 2.23 -4.60
CA SER A 24 18.69 1.98 -3.77
C SER A 24 19.93 2.72 -4.27
N THR A 25 20.23 2.64 -5.57
CA THR A 25 21.44 3.26 -6.16
C THR A 25 21.42 4.79 -6.12
N ARG A 26 20.25 5.40 -5.95
CA ARG A 26 20.07 6.86 -5.87
C ARG A 26 19.79 7.36 -4.45
N GLY A 27 19.82 6.49 -3.46
CA GLY A 27 19.56 6.83 -2.07
C GLY A 27 18.11 7.24 -1.77
N TYR A 28 17.14 6.82 -2.61
CA TYR A 28 15.72 7.06 -2.35
C TYR A 28 15.17 5.97 -1.43
N ASN A 29 14.43 6.37 -0.40
CA ASN A 29 13.78 5.44 0.50
C ASN A 29 12.41 5.02 -0.05
N ILE A 30 12.10 3.72 0.06
CA ILE A 30 10.77 3.17 -0.18
C ILE A 30 10.10 2.97 1.18
N GLU A 31 9.04 3.72 1.47
CA GLU A 31 8.30 3.60 2.74
C GLU A 31 7.33 2.42 2.71
N SER A 32 6.73 2.18 1.56
CA SER A 32 5.78 1.08 1.36
C SER A 32 5.84 0.61 -0.09
N LEU A 33 5.74 -0.69 -0.29
CA LEU A 33 5.75 -1.33 -1.58
C LEU A 33 4.77 -2.49 -1.58
N SER A 34 3.79 -2.44 -2.47
CA SER A 34 2.85 -3.54 -2.70
C SER A 34 2.87 -3.90 -4.17
N VAL A 35 2.97 -5.20 -4.49
CA VAL A 35 2.99 -5.69 -5.86
C VAL A 35 2.13 -6.93 -5.99
N ALA A 36 1.34 -6.99 -7.06
CA ALA A 36 0.54 -8.16 -7.40
C ALA A 36 0.30 -8.21 -8.92
N PRO A 37 0.06 -9.39 -9.51
CA PRO A 37 -0.42 -9.52 -10.88
C PRO A 37 -1.73 -8.75 -11.09
N THR A 38 -1.97 -8.30 -12.31
CA THR A 38 -3.25 -7.70 -12.73
C THR A 38 -4.21 -8.76 -13.29
N ASP A 39 -5.28 -8.33 -13.94
CA ASP A 39 -6.15 -9.19 -14.76
C ASP A 39 -5.41 -9.78 -15.99
N ASP A 40 -4.31 -9.15 -16.42
CA ASP A 40 -3.35 -9.70 -17.36
C ASP A 40 -2.19 -10.34 -16.57
N PRO A 41 -2.02 -11.69 -16.63
CA PRO A 41 -0.98 -12.39 -15.87
C PRO A 41 0.46 -12.03 -16.29
N THR A 42 0.64 -11.42 -17.45
CA THR A 42 1.96 -10.97 -17.94
C THR A 42 2.36 -9.62 -17.34
N VAL A 43 1.44 -8.94 -16.64
CA VAL A 43 1.63 -7.61 -16.08
C VAL A 43 1.33 -7.59 -14.59
N SER A 44 2.26 -7.09 -13.81
CA SER A 44 2.08 -6.78 -12.39
C SER A 44 1.84 -5.29 -12.18
N ARG A 45 0.99 -4.98 -11.20
CA ARG A 45 0.83 -3.62 -10.68
C ARG A 45 1.57 -3.48 -9.37
N LEU A 46 2.41 -2.47 -9.30
CA LEU A 46 3.15 -2.07 -8.11
C LEU A 46 2.63 -0.72 -7.64
N THR A 47 2.33 -0.59 -6.35
CA THR A 47 2.08 0.70 -5.69
C THR A 47 3.21 0.96 -4.73
N LEU A 48 3.87 2.11 -4.88
CA LEU A 48 5.03 2.51 -4.12
C LEU A 48 4.78 3.83 -3.43
N VAL A 49 5.15 3.92 -2.15
CA VAL A 49 5.16 5.16 -1.38
C VAL A 49 6.60 5.54 -1.06
N THR A 50 6.92 6.80 -1.31
CA THR A 50 8.24 7.37 -1.01
C THR A 50 8.11 8.82 -0.52
N LYS A 51 9.16 9.36 0.08
CA LYS A 51 9.25 10.77 0.47
C LYS A 51 10.31 11.52 -0.33
N GLY A 52 9.99 12.73 -0.75
CA GLY A 52 10.93 13.58 -1.47
C GLY A 52 10.34 14.93 -1.84
N SER A 53 11.14 15.79 -2.48
CA SER A 53 10.65 16.98 -3.15
C SER A 53 10.03 16.61 -4.50
N ASP A 54 9.19 17.47 -5.05
CA ASP A 54 8.56 17.26 -6.37
C ASP A 54 9.59 17.04 -7.47
N LEU A 55 10.74 17.74 -7.41
CA LEU A 55 11.84 17.56 -8.37
C LEU A 55 12.44 16.15 -8.30
N VAL A 56 12.64 15.63 -7.09
CA VAL A 56 13.14 14.26 -6.87
C VAL A 56 12.14 13.25 -7.45
N ILE A 57 10.85 13.43 -7.19
CA ILE A 57 9.83 12.53 -7.72
C ILE A 57 9.76 12.56 -9.23
N GLN A 58 9.84 13.74 -9.84
CA GLN A 58 9.90 13.86 -11.31
C GLN A 58 11.10 13.11 -11.89
N GLN A 59 12.26 13.19 -11.23
CA GLN A 59 13.44 12.42 -11.63
C GLN A 59 13.21 10.91 -11.49
N ILE A 60 12.61 10.45 -10.39
CA ILE A 60 12.26 9.04 -10.17
C ILE A 60 11.35 8.55 -11.30
N VAL A 61 10.25 9.27 -11.59
CA VAL A 61 9.30 8.90 -12.65
C VAL A 61 10.00 8.85 -14.01
N ASN A 62 10.85 9.81 -14.34
CA ASN A 62 11.60 9.83 -15.58
C ASN A 62 12.58 8.65 -15.70
N GLN A 63 13.17 8.20 -14.61
CA GLN A 63 14.07 7.04 -14.62
C GLN A 63 13.31 5.72 -14.67
N LEU A 64 12.18 5.61 -13.97
CA LEU A 64 11.30 4.44 -14.04
C LEU A 64 10.83 4.19 -15.47
N ASN A 65 10.43 5.24 -16.19
CA ASN A 65 10.01 5.14 -17.60
C ASN A 65 11.11 4.69 -18.57
N LYS A 66 12.38 4.63 -18.14
CA LYS A 66 13.49 4.12 -18.96
C LYS A 66 13.77 2.63 -18.72
N LEU A 67 13.18 2.05 -17.67
CA LEU A 67 13.34 0.62 -17.41
C LEU A 67 12.55 -0.19 -18.44
N VAL A 68 13.19 -1.18 -19.04
CA VAL A 68 12.59 -2.00 -20.11
C VAL A 68 11.35 -2.74 -19.67
N ASP A 69 11.30 -3.16 -18.39
CA ASP A 69 10.17 -3.89 -17.83
C ASP A 69 9.02 -3.00 -17.39
N VAL A 70 9.20 -1.67 -17.37
CA VAL A 70 8.17 -0.74 -16.94
C VAL A 70 7.28 -0.38 -18.13
N VAL A 71 6.03 -0.80 -18.06
CA VAL A 71 5.00 -0.57 -19.07
C VAL A 71 4.41 0.84 -18.93
N HIS A 72 4.14 1.27 -17.70
CA HIS A 72 3.56 2.59 -17.43
C HIS A 72 3.82 3.03 -15.98
N VAL A 73 4.01 4.34 -15.78
CA VAL A 73 4.17 4.97 -14.47
C VAL A 73 3.12 6.06 -14.30
N LEU A 74 2.44 6.07 -13.17
CA LEU A 74 1.47 7.09 -12.81
C LEU A 74 1.78 7.64 -11.42
N ASP A 75 2.19 8.91 -11.34
CA ASP A 75 2.21 9.65 -10.08
C ASP A 75 0.79 10.06 -9.72
N MET A 76 0.26 9.49 -8.64
CA MET A 76 -1.10 9.76 -8.15
C MET A 76 -1.15 10.87 -7.11
N THR A 77 0.00 11.37 -6.66
CA THR A 77 0.13 12.30 -5.52
C THR A 77 -0.71 13.56 -5.70
N ARG A 78 -0.69 14.15 -6.89
CA ARG A 78 -1.39 15.41 -7.20
C ARG A 78 -2.81 15.20 -7.73
N GLY A 79 -3.18 13.97 -8.07
CA GLY A 79 -4.47 13.61 -8.64
C GLY A 79 -5.45 13.15 -7.57
N GLN A 80 -6.75 13.15 -7.91
CA GLN A 80 -7.74 12.48 -7.07
C GLN A 80 -7.52 10.98 -7.16
N HIS A 81 -7.26 10.34 -6.02
CA HIS A 81 -7.10 8.90 -5.91
C HIS A 81 -7.74 8.39 -4.61
N LEU A 82 -7.94 7.09 -4.55
CA LEU A 82 -8.27 6.37 -3.33
C LEU A 82 -7.05 5.58 -2.88
N GLU A 83 -6.80 5.61 -1.59
CA GLU A 83 -5.75 4.85 -0.94
C GLU A 83 -6.37 3.95 0.13
N ARG A 84 -5.93 2.70 0.18
CA ARG A 84 -6.28 1.75 1.24
C ARG A 84 -5.09 0.84 1.52
N GLU A 85 -4.99 0.40 2.75
CA GLU A 85 -4.12 -0.70 3.16
C GLU A 85 -4.90 -1.68 4.03
N LEU A 86 -4.51 -2.95 3.98
CA LEU A 86 -4.95 -3.97 4.91
C LEU A 86 -3.98 -4.03 6.08
N VAL A 87 -4.52 -4.03 7.30
CA VAL A 87 -3.74 -4.16 8.52
C VAL A 87 -4.29 -5.30 9.36
N LEU A 88 -3.38 -6.14 9.86
CA LEU A 88 -3.66 -7.11 10.90
C LEU A 88 -2.95 -6.66 12.18
N LEU A 89 -3.71 -6.58 13.28
CA LEU A 89 -3.19 -6.22 14.59
C LEU A 89 -3.39 -7.38 15.55
N LYS A 90 -2.34 -7.73 16.27
CA LYS A 90 -2.43 -8.66 17.40
C LYS A 90 -2.31 -7.86 18.68
N LEU A 91 -3.31 -8.00 19.55
CA LEU A 91 -3.48 -7.20 20.74
C LEU A 91 -3.55 -8.09 21.99
N ARG A 92 -3.01 -7.58 23.12
CA ARG A 92 -3.38 -8.04 24.46
C ARG A 92 -4.36 -7.04 25.03
N VAL A 93 -5.62 -7.45 25.19
CA VAL A 93 -6.69 -6.56 25.66
C VAL A 93 -6.66 -6.47 27.17
N ALA A 94 -6.70 -5.26 27.70
CA ALA A 94 -6.76 -5.03 29.15
C ALA A 94 -8.05 -5.61 29.76
N SER A 95 -7.96 -6.02 31.02
CA SER A 95 -9.08 -6.62 31.75
C SER A 95 -10.32 -5.71 31.72
N GLY A 96 -11.48 -6.29 31.37
CA GLY A 96 -12.75 -5.57 31.26
C GLY A 96 -12.89 -4.65 30.02
N GLN A 97 -11.91 -4.59 29.14
CA GLN A 97 -11.93 -3.72 27.95
C GLN A 97 -12.36 -4.42 26.64
N THR A 98 -12.63 -5.72 26.67
CA THR A 98 -12.92 -6.52 25.48
C THR A 98 -14.08 -5.97 24.64
N ASP A 99 -15.21 -5.63 25.28
CA ASP A 99 -16.37 -5.09 24.57
C ASP A 99 -16.12 -3.67 24.02
N THR A 100 -15.35 -2.87 24.75
CA THR A 100 -14.95 -1.53 24.32
C THR A 100 -14.05 -1.60 23.08
N VAL A 101 -13.04 -2.49 23.09
CA VAL A 101 -12.13 -2.72 21.97
C VAL A 101 -12.90 -3.26 20.77
N ARG A 102 -13.78 -4.26 20.99
CA ARG A 102 -14.66 -4.80 19.92
C ARG A 102 -15.53 -3.70 19.30
N GLY A 103 -16.16 -2.87 20.13
CA GLY A 103 -16.96 -1.74 19.65
C GLY A 103 -16.14 -0.72 18.87
N GLN A 104 -14.87 -0.47 19.25
CA GLN A 104 -13.96 0.40 18.52
C GLN A 104 -13.60 -0.19 17.14
N VAL A 105 -13.30 -1.49 17.08
CA VAL A 105 -13.02 -2.20 15.83
C VAL A 105 -14.18 -2.04 14.84
N VAL A 106 -15.42 -2.33 15.28
CA VAL A 106 -16.63 -2.24 14.45
C VAL A 106 -16.87 -0.80 13.96
N ARG A 107 -16.74 0.21 14.86
CA ARG A 107 -16.88 1.62 14.45
C ARG A 107 -15.87 2.08 13.41
N SER A 108 -14.68 1.49 13.42
CA SER A 108 -13.64 1.78 12.44
C SER A 108 -13.77 0.96 11.14
N GLY A 109 -14.85 0.16 11.01
CA GLY A 109 -15.05 -0.72 9.85
C GLY A 109 -14.16 -1.95 9.83
N GLY A 110 -13.54 -2.29 10.95
CA GLY A 110 -12.70 -3.47 11.10
C GLY A 110 -13.50 -4.72 11.52
N ARG A 111 -12.79 -5.84 11.56
CA ARG A 111 -13.31 -7.15 12.00
C ARG A 111 -12.42 -7.76 13.06
N VAL A 112 -13.01 -8.44 14.02
CA VAL A 112 -12.30 -9.30 14.96
C VAL A 112 -12.20 -10.68 14.34
N LEU A 113 -10.98 -11.15 14.10
CA LEU A 113 -10.70 -12.47 13.53
C LEU A 113 -10.54 -13.53 14.63
N ASP A 114 -9.88 -13.14 15.74
CA ASP A 114 -9.75 -13.99 16.93
C ASP A 114 -10.07 -13.17 18.19
N PRO A 115 -11.04 -13.61 19.02
CA PRO A 115 -11.43 -12.88 20.22
C PRO A 115 -10.64 -13.26 21.48
N ALA A 116 -9.58 -14.08 21.39
CA ALA A 116 -8.76 -14.47 22.54
C ALA A 116 -8.09 -13.25 23.19
N VAL A 117 -8.22 -13.07 24.50
CA VAL A 117 -7.74 -11.85 25.21
C VAL A 117 -6.24 -11.66 25.07
N GLU A 118 -5.47 -12.74 25.14
CA GLU A 118 -3.99 -12.74 25.02
C GLU A 118 -3.48 -12.73 23.57
N GLY A 119 -4.36 -12.74 22.60
CA GLY A 119 -4.02 -12.77 21.19
C GLY A 119 -5.15 -12.27 20.31
N PHE A 120 -5.85 -11.23 20.78
CA PHE A 120 -6.99 -10.64 20.07
C PHE A 120 -6.56 -10.12 18.71
N ILE A 121 -7.05 -10.74 17.63
CA ILE A 121 -6.64 -10.41 16.27
C ILE A 121 -7.71 -9.58 15.58
N VAL A 122 -7.30 -8.44 15.07
CA VAL A 122 -8.14 -7.47 14.35
C VAL A 122 -7.66 -7.33 12.91
N GLU A 123 -8.60 -7.30 11.99
CA GLU A 123 -8.39 -6.89 10.60
C GLU A 123 -9.02 -5.51 10.38
N LEU A 124 -8.30 -4.62 9.71
CA LEU A 124 -8.78 -3.30 9.29
C LEU A 124 -8.31 -2.98 7.88
N THR A 125 -9.22 -2.52 7.02
CA THR A 125 -8.90 -1.95 5.72
C THR A 125 -9.28 -0.47 5.70
N ALA A 126 -8.28 0.42 5.68
CA ALA A 126 -8.49 1.87 5.80
C ALA A 126 -7.34 2.64 5.14
N SER A 127 -7.39 3.97 5.15
CA SER A 127 -6.25 4.81 4.81
C SER A 127 -5.18 4.78 5.92
N GLU A 128 -3.96 5.14 5.61
CA GLU A 128 -2.86 5.22 6.58
C GLU A 128 -3.22 6.09 7.81
N ALA A 129 -3.87 7.24 7.56
CA ALA A 129 -4.29 8.13 8.64
C ALA A 129 -5.34 7.51 9.55
N GLU A 130 -6.34 6.82 8.97
CA GLU A 130 -7.37 6.11 9.72
C GLU A 130 -6.79 4.95 10.53
N VAL A 131 -5.85 4.19 9.96
CA VAL A 131 -5.13 3.10 10.65
C VAL A 131 -4.36 3.64 11.85
N ASN A 132 -3.59 4.71 11.66
CA ASN A 132 -2.80 5.32 12.73
C ASN A 132 -3.70 5.90 13.84
N ALA A 133 -4.81 6.54 13.48
CA ALA A 133 -5.80 7.03 14.44
C ALA A 133 -6.46 5.87 15.24
N PHE A 134 -6.77 4.77 14.56
CA PHE A 134 -7.33 3.58 15.20
C PHE A 134 -6.34 2.97 16.20
N MET A 135 -5.08 2.78 15.83
CA MET A 135 -4.05 2.27 16.73
C MET A 135 -3.87 3.19 17.95
N GLY A 136 -3.83 4.52 17.72
CA GLY A 136 -3.76 5.50 18.81
C GLY A 136 -4.95 5.42 19.77
N ALA A 137 -6.16 5.18 19.28
CA ALA A 137 -7.36 5.05 20.10
C ALA A 137 -7.41 3.77 20.94
N LEU A 138 -6.55 2.79 20.66
CA LEU A 138 -6.42 1.55 21.43
C LEU A 138 -5.37 1.61 22.55
N ALA A 139 -4.48 2.60 22.56
CA ALA A 139 -3.28 2.63 23.39
C ALA A 139 -3.54 2.44 24.90
N ASP A 140 -4.66 3.00 25.41
CA ASP A 140 -5.04 2.89 26.83
C ASP A 140 -5.87 1.63 27.17
N ARG A 141 -6.23 0.81 26.17
CA ARG A 141 -7.17 -0.31 26.30
C ARG A 141 -6.59 -1.66 25.92
N ALA A 142 -5.53 -1.63 25.11
CA ALA A 142 -4.87 -2.84 24.66
C ALA A 142 -3.39 -2.55 24.38
N GLU A 143 -2.55 -3.51 24.72
CA GLU A 143 -1.16 -3.54 24.31
C GLU A 143 -1.07 -4.06 22.88
N LEU A 144 -0.37 -3.34 22.02
CA LEU A 144 -0.11 -3.75 20.64
C LEU A 144 1.08 -4.73 20.61
N LEU A 145 0.80 -6.01 20.34
CA LEU A 145 1.83 -7.06 20.32
C LEU A 145 2.50 -7.18 18.95
N GLU A 146 1.71 -7.05 17.88
CA GLU A 146 2.21 -7.19 16.51
C GLU A 146 1.36 -6.37 15.53
N VAL A 147 2.02 -5.79 14.53
CA VAL A 147 1.39 -5.07 13.41
C VAL A 147 1.88 -5.63 12.11
N VAL A 148 0.97 -6.08 11.26
CA VAL A 148 1.25 -6.47 9.88
C VAL A 148 0.50 -5.54 8.94
N ARG A 149 1.19 -4.92 7.99
CA ARG A 149 0.60 -3.97 7.03
C ARG A 149 0.92 -4.41 5.59
N SER A 150 -0.07 -4.36 4.73
CA SER A 150 0.14 -4.63 3.29
C SER A 150 0.92 -3.52 2.58
N GLY A 151 1.02 -2.34 3.19
CA GLY A 151 1.38 -1.11 2.50
C GLY A 151 0.21 -0.55 1.69
N ALA A 152 0.38 0.67 1.20
CA ALA A 152 -0.66 1.39 0.48
C ALA A 152 -0.98 0.75 -0.88
N LEU A 153 -2.26 0.55 -1.13
CA LEU A 153 -2.84 0.28 -2.44
C LEU A 153 -3.52 1.56 -2.93
N GLY A 154 -3.17 2.00 -4.13
CA GLY A 154 -3.72 3.24 -4.69
C GLY A 154 -4.45 3.01 -6.01
N ILE A 155 -5.57 3.69 -6.21
CA ILE A 155 -6.28 3.72 -7.48
C ILE A 155 -6.69 5.15 -7.82
N SER A 156 -6.36 5.60 -9.04
CA SER A 156 -6.77 6.91 -9.54
C SER A 156 -8.28 6.97 -9.74
N ARG A 157 -8.90 8.11 -9.43
CA ARG A 157 -10.30 8.40 -9.76
C ARG A 157 -10.49 8.93 -11.18
N SER A 158 -9.41 9.05 -11.95
CA SER A 158 -9.50 9.49 -13.34
C SER A 158 -10.29 8.49 -14.20
N ALA A 159 -10.96 8.97 -15.23
CA ALA A 159 -11.67 8.12 -16.17
C ALA A 159 -10.74 7.23 -17.02
N ARG A 160 -9.44 7.53 -17.06
CA ARG A 160 -8.44 6.72 -17.77
C ARG A 160 -7.85 5.69 -16.81
N PRO A 161 -8.15 4.40 -16.96
CA PRO A 161 -7.55 3.36 -16.13
C PRO A 161 -6.05 3.22 -16.44
N LEU A 162 -5.28 2.87 -15.41
CA LEU A 162 -3.90 2.44 -15.60
C LEU A 162 -3.92 1.00 -16.11
N ARG A 163 -3.72 0.83 -17.42
CA ARG A 163 -3.67 -0.48 -18.12
C ARG A 163 -2.47 -0.55 -19.02
N ALA A 164 -1.94 -1.75 -19.22
CA ALA A 164 -1.05 -2.02 -20.34
C ALA A 164 -1.82 -1.70 -21.64
N ARG A 165 -1.20 -0.97 -22.57
CA ARG A 165 -1.81 -0.83 -23.92
C ARG A 165 -1.92 -2.23 -24.49
N ALA A 166 -3.13 -2.62 -24.93
CA ALA A 166 -3.28 -3.79 -25.78
C ALA A 166 -2.34 -3.63 -26.97
N VAL A 167 -1.37 -4.52 -27.10
CA VAL A 167 -0.60 -4.64 -28.34
C VAL A 167 -1.65 -5.04 -29.39
N PRO A 168 -1.87 -4.25 -30.47
CA PRO A 168 -2.77 -4.69 -31.52
C PRO A 168 -2.26 -6.06 -32.00
N ALA A 169 -3.15 -7.06 -31.97
CA ALA A 169 -2.82 -8.35 -32.55
C ALA A 169 -2.36 -8.10 -34.00
N THR A 170 -1.09 -8.35 -34.26
CA THR A 170 -0.58 -8.38 -35.62
C THR A 170 -1.31 -9.48 -36.37
N ALA A 171 -2.16 -9.09 -37.30
CA ALA A 171 -2.88 -9.97 -38.20
C ALA A 171 -1.89 -10.75 -39.09
#